data_4e7f9b24fbc5a55c1bc82e729ce7add2
#
_entry.id   4e7f9b24fbc5a55c1bc82e729ce7add2
#
_cell.length_a   1.000
_cell.length_b   1.000
_cell.length_c   1.000
_cell.angle_alpha   90.00
_cell.angle_beta   90.00
_cell.angle_gamma   90.00
#
_symmetry.space_group_name_H-M   'P 1'
#
loop_
_entity.id
_entity.type
_entity.pdbx_description
1 polymer ?
#
loop_
_entity_poly.entity_id
_entity_poly.type
_entity_poly.pdbx_seq_one_letter_code
_entity_poly.pdbx_strand_id
1 'polypeptide(L)'
;MSDIQRFDVGARMSDMAVHNGVAYLAGQVAADATLDARGQTADVLAQIDALLARAGSDKSRILMAQIFLADVADFPALNAAWDAWVASGNAPPRATVEARLAKPEWKVEIVVKAAV
;
A
#
# COMPACT_ATOMS: atom_id res chain seq x y z
N MET A 1 -22.49 17.19 -9.68
CA MET A 1 -22.69 16.02 -8.83
C MET A 1 -21.37 15.31 -8.60
N SER A 2 -21.07 14.99 -7.37
CA SER A 2 -19.85 14.26 -7.07
C SER A 2 -20.02 12.79 -7.45
N ASP A 3 -19.07 12.26 -8.18
CA ASP A 3 -18.96 10.84 -8.51
C ASP A 3 -17.78 10.19 -7.78
N ILE A 4 -17.26 10.85 -6.74
CA ILE A 4 -16.18 10.32 -5.92
C ILE A 4 -16.78 9.37 -4.90
N GLN A 5 -16.32 8.12 -4.93
CA GLN A 5 -16.66 7.12 -3.92
C GLN A 5 -15.56 7.07 -2.88
N ARG A 6 -15.93 7.19 -1.61
CA ARG A 6 -14.97 7.13 -0.50
C ARG A 6 -15.26 5.94 0.38
N PHE A 7 -14.21 5.32 0.92
CA PHE A 7 -14.29 4.13 1.75
C PHE A 7 -13.73 4.44 3.13
N ASP A 8 -14.45 4.02 4.17
CA ASP A 8 -14.05 4.16 5.57
C ASP A 8 -13.78 5.63 5.94
N VAL A 9 -14.75 6.49 5.63
CA VAL A 9 -14.62 7.93 5.86
C VAL A 9 -14.58 8.21 7.37
N GLY A 10 -13.47 8.74 7.84
CA GLY A 10 -13.32 9.24 9.20
C GLY A 10 -13.35 10.77 9.23
N ALA A 11 -13.19 11.33 10.42
CA ALA A 11 -13.17 12.78 10.59
C ALA A 11 -11.94 13.43 9.92
N ARG A 12 -10.87 12.66 9.75
CA ARG A 12 -9.59 13.16 9.26
C ARG A 12 -9.26 12.69 7.86
N MET A 13 -9.65 11.46 7.52
CA MET A 13 -9.29 10.87 6.23
C MET A 13 -10.20 9.69 5.88
N SER A 14 -10.13 9.27 4.63
CA SER A 14 -10.70 8.01 4.14
C SER A 14 -9.57 7.01 3.86
N ASP A 15 -9.87 5.72 3.90
CA ASP A 15 -8.88 4.70 3.55
C ASP A 15 -8.63 4.62 2.04
N MET A 16 -9.64 4.96 1.25
CA MET A 16 -9.56 4.90 -0.21
C MET A 16 -10.58 5.84 -0.84
N ALA A 17 -10.24 6.40 -2.00
CA ALA A 17 -11.18 7.11 -2.84
C ALA A 17 -11.10 6.56 -4.27
N VAL A 18 -12.26 6.42 -4.92
CA VAL A 18 -12.35 5.97 -6.32
C VAL A 18 -12.97 7.07 -7.15
N HIS A 19 -12.33 7.42 -8.26
CA HIS A 19 -12.80 8.45 -9.16
C HIS A 19 -12.23 8.23 -10.56
N ASN A 20 -13.07 8.32 -11.57
CA ASN A 20 -12.69 8.20 -12.99
C ASN A 20 -11.83 6.97 -13.28
N GLY A 21 -12.22 5.82 -12.74
CA GLY A 21 -11.56 4.55 -13.04
C GLY A 21 -10.25 4.34 -12.27
N VAL A 22 -9.96 5.12 -11.25
CA VAL A 22 -8.76 5.00 -10.43
C VAL A 22 -9.12 4.94 -8.96
N ALA A 23 -8.53 3.96 -8.24
CA ALA A 23 -8.58 3.87 -6.80
C ALA A 23 -7.30 4.49 -6.22
N TYR A 24 -7.46 5.38 -5.26
CA TYR A 24 -6.38 6.06 -4.55
C TYR A 24 -6.43 5.58 -3.11
N LEU A 25 -5.46 4.78 -2.70
CA LEU A 25 -5.39 4.27 -1.34
C LEU A 25 -4.60 5.22 -0.45
N ALA A 26 -5.06 5.39 0.78
CA ALA A 26 -4.24 6.02 1.81
C ALA A 26 -3.00 5.17 2.07
N GLY A 27 -1.96 5.78 2.64
CA GLY A 27 -0.75 5.05 3.04
C GLY A 27 -1.09 3.94 4.02
N GLN A 28 -0.68 2.71 3.71
CA GLN A 28 -0.93 1.55 4.55
C GLN A 28 0.31 1.24 5.38
N VAL A 29 0.10 1.04 6.66
CA VAL A 29 1.13 0.60 7.62
C VAL A 29 0.67 -0.70 8.27
N ALA A 30 1.61 -1.46 8.84
CA ALA A 30 1.29 -2.74 9.44
C ALA A 30 0.28 -2.60 10.59
N ALA A 31 -0.72 -3.48 10.61
CA ALA A 31 -1.64 -3.60 11.72
C ALA A 31 -0.92 -4.18 12.96
N ASP A 32 0.04 -5.08 12.72
CA ASP A 32 0.90 -5.65 13.76
C ASP A 32 2.32 -5.07 13.63
N ALA A 33 2.59 -4.00 14.38
CA ALA A 33 3.87 -3.31 14.36
C ALA A 33 4.98 -4.05 15.13
N THR A 34 4.69 -5.21 15.73
CA THR A 34 5.71 -6.06 16.39
C THR A 34 6.47 -6.92 15.40
N LEU A 35 5.98 -7.05 14.17
CA LEU A 35 6.63 -7.82 13.12
C LEU A 35 7.93 -7.13 12.67
N ASP A 36 8.86 -7.92 12.10
CA ASP A 36 10.03 -7.37 11.43
C ASP A 36 9.65 -6.70 10.09
N ALA A 37 10.63 -6.14 9.40
CA ALA A 37 10.36 -5.40 8.17
C ALA A 37 9.71 -6.26 7.10
N ARG A 38 10.12 -7.52 6.95
CA ARG A 38 9.51 -8.45 6.00
C ARG A 38 8.06 -8.77 6.39
N GLY A 39 7.81 -9.05 7.66
CA GLY A 39 6.48 -9.34 8.19
C GLY A 39 5.55 -8.14 8.06
N GLN A 40 6.04 -6.95 8.39
CA GLN A 40 5.26 -5.72 8.22
C GLN A 40 4.91 -5.47 6.76
N THR A 41 5.85 -5.69 5.85
CA THR A 41 5.59 -5.54 4.42
C THR A 41 4.50 -6.51 3.95
N ALA A 42 4.58 -7.78 4.34
CA ALA A 42 3.55 -8.77 4.00
C ALA A 42 2.18 -8.36 4.54
N ASP A 43 2.12 -7.86 5.77
CA ASP A 43 0.88 -7.36 6.40
C ASP A 43 0.31 -6.18 5.59
N VAL A 44 1.12 -5.19 5.26
CA VAL A 44 0.70 -4.04 4.45
C VAL A 44 0.18 -4.48 3.09
N LEU A 45 0.86 -5.39 2.42
CA LEU A 45 0.43 -5.88 1.10
C LEU A 45 -0.91 -6.63 1.18
N ALA A 46 -1.15 -7.38 2.25
CA ALA A 46 -2.45 -8.03 2.48
C ALA A 46 -3.57 -6.99 2.68
N GLN A 47 -3.30 -5.90 3.38
CA GLN A 47 -4.27 -4.81 3.54
C GLN A 47 -4.58 -4.14 2.21
N ILE A 48 -3.57 -3.94 1.37
CA ILE A 48 -3.75 -3.40 0.02
C ILE A 48 -4.64 -4.32 -0.82
N ASP A 49 -4.38 -5.64 -0.79
CA ASP A 49 -5.23 -6.62 -1.48
C ASP A 49 -6.70 -6.49 -1.05
N ALA A 50 -6.97 -6.36 0.24
CA ALA A 50 -8.32 -6.25 0.77
C ALA A 50 -9.02 -4.97 0.31
N LEU A 51 -8.31 -3.83 0.33
CA LEU A 51 -8.86 -2.56 -0.14
C LEU A 51 -9.16 -2.59 -1.64
N LEU A 52 -8.24 -3.11 -2.45
CA LEU A 52 -8.44 -3.22 -3.89
C LEU A 52 -9.63 -4.10 -4.22
N ALA A 53 -9.82 -5.22 -3.52
CA ALA A 53 -10.97 -6.10 -3.72
C ALA A 53 -12.29 -5.37 -3.46
N ARG A 54 -12.35 -4.51 -2.46
CA ARG A 54 -13.55 -3.70 -2.17
C ARG A 54 -13.89 -2.72 -3.29
N ALA A 55 -12.88 -2.26 -4.03
CA ALA A 55 -13.07 -1.37 -5.18
C ALA A 55 -13.32 -2.14 -6.48
N GLY A 56 -13.37 -3.47 -6.45
CA GLY A 56 -13.52 -4.29 -7.65
C GLY A 56 -12.23 -4.40 -8.47
N SER A 57 -11.08 -4.18 -7.84
CA SER A 57 -9.76 -4.26 -8.46
C SER A 57 -8.92 -5.38 -7.85
N ASP A 58 -7.68 -5.48 -8.24
CA ASP A 58 -6.72 -6.43 -7.71
C ASP A 58 -5.28 -5.93 -7.96
N LYS A 59 -4.31 -6.64 -7.40
CA LYS A 59 -2.89 -6.24 -7.47
C LYS A 59 -2.31 -6.24 -8.90
N SER A 60 -2.94 -6.94 -9.84
CA SER A 60 -2.49 -6.92 -11.24
C SER A 60 -2.80 -5.60 -11.95
N ARG A 61 -3.61 -4.74 -11.31
CA ARG A 61 -4.08 -3.49 -11.87
C ARG A 61 -3.49 -2.26 -11.17
N ILE A 62 -2.46 -2.43 -10.34
CA ILE A 62 -1.79 -1.32 -9.67
C ILE A 62 -1.05 -0.48 -10.72
N LEU A 63 -1.26 0.83 -10.67
CA LEU A 63 -0.68 1.80 -11.60
C LEU A 63 0.61 2.42 -11.04
N MET A 64 0.73 2.52 -9.73
CA MET A 64 1.89 3.10 -9.07
C MET A 64 1.91 2.67 -7.60
N ALA A 65 3.10 2.33 -7.11
CA ALA A 65 3.34 2.10 -5.69
C ALA A 65 4.47 3.00 -5.20
N GLN A 66 4.20 3.80 -4.19
CA GLN A 66 5.21 4.59 -3.48
C GLN A 66 5.48 3.91 -2.15
N ILE A 67 6.73 3.57 -1.90
CA ILE A 67 7.16 2.86 -0.69
C ILE A 67 8.06 3.75 0.12
N PHE A 68 7.79 3.83 1.42
CA PHE A 68 8.61 4.53 2.41
C PHE A 68 9.15 3.52 3.39
N LEU A 69 10.47 3.50 3.57
CA LEU A 69 11.15 2.67 4.57
C LEU A 69 11.70 3.57 5.67
N ALA A 70 11.45 3.19 6.92
CA ALA A 70 12.04 3.91 8.06
C ALA A 70 13.58 3.76 8.09
N ASP A 71 14.09 2.65 7.55
CA ASP A 71 15.52 2.37 7.43
C ASP A 71 15.77 1.70 6.08
N VAL A 72 16.61 2.32 5.24
CA VAL A 72 16.92 1.79 3.90
C VAL A 72 17.61 0.43 3.96
N ALA A 73 18.22 0.06 5.10
CA ALA A 73 18.80 -1.26 5.31
C ALA A 73 17.74 -2.37 5.21
N ASP A 74 16.45 -2.05 5.37
CA ASP A 74 15.34 -2.99 5.22
C ASP A 74 14.92 -3.22 3.76
N PHE A 75 15.61 -2.64 2.79
CA PHE A 75 15.28 -2.81 1.38
C PHE A 75 15.26 -4.28 0.93
N PRO A 76 16.24 -5.13 1.30
CA PRO A 76 16.17 -6.56 0.97
C PRO A 76 14.95 -7.26 1.58
N ALA A 77 14.57 -6.93 2.81
CA ALA A 77 13.40 -7.51 3.48
C ALA A 77 12.09 -7.10 2.78
N LEU A 78 11.99 -5.82 2.39
CA LEU A 78 10.88 -5.33 1.58
C LEU A 78 10.78 -6.12 0.28
N ASN A 79 11.88 -6.25 -0.45
CA ASN A 79 11.89 -6.95 -1.74
C ASN A 79 11.54 -8.43 -1.59
N ALA A 80 11.94 -9.09 -0.51
CA ALA A 80 11.56 -10.49 -0.28
C ALA A 80 10.04 -10.67 -0.18
N ALA A 81 9.37 -9.81 0.59
CA ALA A 81 7.92 -9.86 0.72
C ALA A 81 7.22 -9.42 -0.58
N TRP A 82 7.74 -8.38 -1.23
CA TRP A 82 7.21 -7.88 -2.51
C TRP A 82 7.28 -8.94 -3.60
N ASP A 83 8.43 -9.59 -3.76
CA ASP A 83 8.64 -10.60 -4.80
C ASP A 83 7.71 -11.81 -4.63
N ALA A 84 7.39 -12.17 -3.39
CA ALA A 84 6.45 -13.26 -3.08
C ALA A 84 5.00 -12.88 -3.36
N TRP A 85 4.69 -11.57 -3.46
CA TRP A 85 3.33 -11.05 -3.56
C TRP A 85 2.99 -10.50 -4.95
N VAL A 86 3.92 -9.83 -5.61
CA VAL A 86 3.66 -9.09 -6.85
C VAL A 86 3.06 -9.98 -7.94
N ALA A 87 2.09 -9.43 -8.70
CA ALA A 87 1.47 -10.17 -9.79
C ALA A 87 2.47 -10.41 -10.92
N SER A 88 2.72 -11.68 -11.23
CA SER A 88 3.65 -12.06 -12.28
C SER A 88 3.25 -11.45 -13.64
N GLY A 89 4.19 -10.79 -14.29
CA GLY A 89 3.97 -10.13 -15.58
C GLY A 89 3.25 -8.77 -15.47
N ASN A 90 2.83 -8.37 -14.27
CA ASN A 90 2.09 -7.12 -14.05
C ASN A 90 2.67 -6.31 -12.89
N ALA A 91 3.97 -6.40 -12.66
CA ALA A 91 4.64 -5.62 -11.62
C ALA A 91 4.46 -4.12 -11.89
N PRO A 92 3.96 -3.35 -10.94
CA PRO A 92 3.73 -1.93 -11.16
C PRO A 92 5.02 -1.12 -11.10
N PRO A 93 5.02 0.07 -11.71
CA PRO A 93 6.08 1.03 -11.42
C PRO A 93 6.07 1.36 -9.94
N ARG A 94 7.24 1.47 -9.33
CA ARG A 94 7.36 1.79 -7.91
C ARG A 94 8.58 2.67 -7.65
N ALA A 95 8.53 3.41 -6.53
CA ALA A 95 9.67 4.14 -6.01
C ALA A 95 9.77 3.82 -4.51
N THR A 96 11.00 3.68 -4.01
CA THR A 96 11.26 3.41 -2.61
C THR A 96 12.22 4.46 -2.07
N VAL A 97 11.84 5.11 -0.98
CA VAL A 97 12.66 6.10 -0.31
C VAL A 97 12.72 5.84 1.19
N GLU A 98 13.78 6.30 1.84
CA GLU A 98 13.86 6.31 3.29
C GLU A 98 13.13 7.55 3.82
N ALA A 99 12.31 7.37 4.85
CA ALA A 99 11.60 8.47 5.46
C ALA A 99 11.23 8.12 6.90
N ARG A 100 11.19 9.14 7.77
CA ARG A 100 10.63 8.94 9.10
C ARG A 100 9.13 8.75 8.97
N LEU A 101 8.61 7.67 9.57
CA LEU A 101 7.17 7.40 9.61
C LEU A 101 6.55 8.02 10.86
N ALA A 102 5.21 8.06 10.91
CA ALA A 102 4.50 8.74 11.98
C ALA A 102 4.69 8.08 13.35
N LYS A 103 4.97 6.77 13.39
CA LYS A 103 5.28 6.04 14.62
C LYS A 103 6.60 5.30 14.47
N PRO A 104 7.44 5.27 15.53
CA PRO A 104 8.77 4.66 15.44
C PRO A 104 8.75 3.14 15.23
N GLU A 105 7.68 2.45 15.62
CA GLU A 105 7.55 1.00 15.43
C GLU A 105 7.19 0.62 13.99
N TRP A 106 6.69 1.54 13.18
CA TRP A 106 6.41 1.28 11.76
C TRP A 106 7.71 1.28 10.96
N LYS A 107 7.91 0.22 10.18
CA LYS A 107 9.12 0.03 9.36
C LYS A 107 8.89 0.32 7.90
N VAL A 108 7.63 0.25 7.44
CA VAL A 108 7.27 0.44 6.04
C VAL A 108 5.89 1.09 5.94
N GLU A 109 5.73 1.94 4.94
CA GLU A 109 4.43 2.48 4.54
C GLU A 109 4.35 2.43 3.02
N ILE A 110 3.21 2.00 2.47
CA ILE A 110 3.03 1.87 1.02
C ILE A 110 1.76 2.61 0.60
N VAL A 111 1.89 3.45 -0.42
CA VAL A 111 0.79 4.20 -1.04
C VAL A 111 0.60 3.68 -2.46
N VAL A 112 -0.63 3.30 -2.81
CA VAL A 112 -0.93 2.64 -4.07
C VAL A 112 -2.04 3.39 -4.82
N LYS A 113 -1.91 3.43 -6.14
CA LYS A 113 -2.98 3.79 -7.07
C LYS A 113 -3.23 2.62 -7.99
N ALA A 114 -4.49 2.31 -8.27
CA ALA A 114 -4.85 1.17 -9.10
C ALA A 114 -6.01 1.50 -10.04
N ALA A 115 -6.05 0.84 -11.19
CA ALA A 115 -7.20 0.93 -12.08
C ALA A 115 -8.37 0.08 -11.53
N VAL A 116 -9.56 0.58 -11.71
CA VAL A 116 -10.79 -0.13 -11.28
C VAL A 116 -11.76 -0.27 -12.44
#